data_c42fe61aa5bc45444900ba529e0f4ea9
#
_entry.id   c42fe61aa5bc45444900ba529e0f4ea9
#
_cell.length_a   1.000
_cell.length_b   1.000
_cell.length_c   1.000
_cell.angle_alpha   90.00
_cell.angle_beta   90.00
_cell.angle_gamma   90.00
#
_symmetry.space_group_name_H-M   'P 1'
#
loop_
_entity.id
_entity.type
_entity.pdbx_description
1 polymer ?
#
loop_
_entity_poly.entity_id
_entity_poly.type
_entity_poly.pdbx_seq_one_letter_code
_entity_poly.pdbx_strand_id
1 'polypeptide(L)'
;MSRNICLVGMMGAGKSTVAELLGDRLGRRVADTDDEIRGWTGRSIPELFMEHGEEGFRELERQVVEELATFHDLVVSLGGGAVLRDDNVSSLLLTGVIVHLDVPVEVLVERLRDGGADDRPLLGGPGGTEEELLERLRSTGKTRDPRYREVADVTMDASGPADQVAEDVIAWALAQTDVLTPSEHEQVMT
;
A
#
# COMPACT_ATOMS: atom_id res chain seq x y z
N MET A 1 -16.93 -0.85 -15.83
CA MET A 1 -16.37 -0.89 -14.47
C MET A 1 -14.89 -0.67 -14.63
N SER A 2 -14.32 0.28 -13.90
CA SER A 2 -12.89 0.49 -13.90
C SER A 2 -12.18 -0.48 -12.95
N ARG A 3 -10.87 -0.62 -13.11
CA ARG A 3 -10.08 -1.50 -12.25
C ARG A 3 -9.72 -0.79 -10.95
N ASN A 4 -9.56 -1.55 -9.87
CA ASN A 4 -9.00 -1.04 -8.62
C ASN A 4 -7.56 -0.58 -8.82
N ILE A 5 -7.13 0.43 -8.06
CA ILE A 5 -5.72 0.86 -7.99
C ILE A 5 -5.17 0.39 -6.64
N CYS A 6 -4.29 -0.62 -6.67
CA CYS A 6 -3.73 -1.24 -5.47
C CYS A 6 -2.29 -0.74 -5.26
N LEU A 7 -2.04 0.01 -4.19
CA LEU A 7 -0.74 0.57 -3.87
C LEU A 7 0.07 -0.40 -3.01
N VAL A 8 1.28 -0.74 -3.46
CA VAL A 8 2.26 -1.54 -2.70
C VAL A 8 3.53 -0.75 -2.46
N GLY A 9 4.32 -1.16 -1.49
CA GLY A 9 5.61 -0.54 -1.17
C GLY A 9 5.96 -0.69 0.30
N MET A 10 7.15 -0.26 0.64
CA MET A 10 7.68 -0.32 1.99
C MET A 10 6.86 0.53 2.97
N MET A 11 7.02 0.26 4.26
CA MET A 11 6.52 1.12 5.34
C MET A 11 7.15 2.52 5.20
N GLY A 12 6.34 3.57 5.32
CA GLY A 12 6.80 4.95 5.10
C GLY A 12 6.81 5.39 3.63
N ALA A 13 6.44 4.53 2.67
CA ALA A 13 6.37 4.91 1.25
C ALA A 13 5.26 5.91 0.92
N GLY A 14 4.31 6.16 1.84
CA GLY A 14 3.23 7.12 1.64
C GLY A 14 1.96 6.53 1.02
N LYS A 15 1.82 5.20 1.00
CA LYS A 15 0.68 4.51 0.37
C LYS A 15 -0.68 5.05 0.81
N SER A 16 -0.93 5.15 2.11
CA SER A 16 -2.23 5.62 2.63
C SER A 16 -2.51 7.07 2.22
N THR A 17 -1.49 7.96 2.31
CA THR A 17 -1.62 9.36 1.87
C THR A 17 -1.89 9.49 0.38
N VAL A 18 -1.15 8.73 -0.46
CA VAL A 18 -1.37 8.72 -1.91
C VAL A 18 -2.73 8.11 -2.24
N ALA A 19 -3.17 7.06 -1.51
CA ALA A 19 -4.50 6.47 -1.69
C ALA A 19 -5.62 7.47 -1.41
N GLU A 20 -5.53 8.26 -0.34
CA GLU A 20 -6.48 9.31 -0.01
C GLU A 20 -6.56 10.37 -1.13
N LEU A 21 -5.40 10.86 -1.60
CA LEU A 21 -5.32 11.82 -2.69
C LEU A 21 -5.92 11.27 -4.00
N LEU A 22 -5.66 10.02 -4.32
CA LEU A 22 -6.26 9.36 -5.48
C LEU A 22 -7.77 9.20 -5.31
N GLY A 23 -8.22 8.79 -4.11
CA GLY A 23 -9.63 8.66 -3.78
C GLY A 23 -10.38 9.98 -3.97
N ASP A 24 -9.84 11.07 -3.43
CA ASP A 24 -10.44 12.42 -3.55
C ASP A 24 -10.48 12.90 -5.01
N ARG A 25 -9.40 12.71 -5.77
CA ARG A 25 -9.30 13.19 -7.16
C ARG A 25 -10.12 12.37 -8.15
N LEU A 26 -10.30 11.08 -7.91
CA LEU A 26 -11.04 10.16 -8.78
C LEU A 26 -12.48 9.92 -8.30
N GLY A 27 -12.85 10.41 -7.11
CA GLY A 27 -14.15 10.13 -6.50
C GLY A 27 -14.31 8.66 -6.09
N ARG A 28 -13.22 7.96 -5.76
CA ARG A 28 -13.20 6.55 -5.41
C ARG A 28 -13.19 6.34 -3.90
N ARG A 29 -13.82 5.27 -3.44
CA ARG A 29 -13.64 4.79 -2.07
C ARG A 29 -12.19 4.32 -1.87
N VAL A 30 -11.59 4.73 -0.74
CA VAL A 30 -10.29 4.24 -0.30
C VAL A 30 -10.48 3.12 0.70
N ALA A 31 -9.67 2.07 0.62
CA ALA A 31 -9.56 0.99 1.58
C ALA A 31 -8.09 0.77 1.95
N ASP A 32 -7.79 0.62 3.25
CA ASP A 32 -6.49 0.21 3.74
C ASP A 32 -6.62 -1.17 4.38
N THR A 33 -5.83 -2.15 3.94
CA THR A 33 -5.97 -3.54 4.41
C THR A 33 -5.74 -3.69 5.91
N ASP A 34 -4.84 -2.88 6.50
CA ASP A 34 -4.59 -2.92 7.93
C ASP A 34 -5.78 -2.33 8.71
N ASP A 35 -6.46 -1.29 8.17
CA ASP A 35 -7.68 -0.71 8.75
C ASP A 35 -8.85 -1.67 8.63
N GLU A 36 -9.03 -2.34 7.50
CA GLU A 36 -10.08 -3.35 7.33
C GLU A 36 -9.89 -4.51 8.32
N ILE A 37 -8.66 -5.01 8.50
CA ILE A 37 -8.35 -6.05 9.50
C ILE A 37 -8.69 -5.56 10.91
N ARG A 38 -8.33 -4.32 11.25
CA ARG A 38 -8.68 -3.71 12.55
C ARG A 38 -10.21 -3.60 12.72
N GLY A 39 -10.90 -3.19 11.68
CA GLY A 39 -12.37 -3.09 11.66
C GLY A 39 -13.06 -4.44 11.88
N TRP A 40 -12.58 -5.50 11.25
CA TRP A 40 -13.17 -6.84 11.38
C TRP A 40 -12.92 -7.47 12.76
N THR A 41 -11.71 -7.28 13.29
CA THR A 41 -11.27 -7.98 14.50
C THR A 41 -11.48 -7.17 15.78
N GLY A 42 -11.62 -5.85 15.68
CA GLY A 42 -11.63 -4.93 16.81
C GLY A 42 -10.30 -4.87 17.56
N ARG A 43 -9.18 -5.31 16.94
CA ARG A 43 -7.85 -5.43 17.55
C ARG A 43 -6.80 -4.72 16.74
N SER A 44 -5.72 -4.33 17.41
CA SER A 44 -4.54 -3.76 16.75
C SER A 44 -3.73 -4.86 16.04
N ILE A 45 -3.00 -4.47 14.99
CA ILE A 45 -2.10 -5.39 14.26
C ILE A 45 -1.09 -6.09 15.19
N PRO A 46 -0.42 -5.40 16.15
CA PRO A 46 0.46 -6.06 17.10
C PRO A 46 -0.22 -7.13 17.97
N GLU A 47 -1.44 -6.86 18.45
CA GLU A 47 -2.21 -7.84 19.23
C GLU A 47 -2.51 -9.10 18.41
N LEU A 48 -2.87 -8.93 17.13
CA LEU A 48 -3.12 -10.04 16.23
C LEU A 48 -1.86 -10.89 15.99
N PHE A 49 -0.70 -10.24 15.80
CA PHE A 49 0.56 -10.96 15.69
C PHE A 49 0.93 -11.72 16.97
N MET A 50 0.68 -11.15 18.15
CA MET A 50 0.94 -11.83 19.43
C MET A 50 -0.01 -13.02 19.65
N GLU A 51 -1.27 -12.91 19.24
CA GLU A 51 -2.29 -13.94 19.48
C GLU A 51 -2.25 -15.06 18.46
N HIS A 52 -2.09 -14.73 17.18
CA HIS A 52 -2.22 -15.68 16.07
C HIS A 52 -0.88 -15.98 15.36
N GLY A 53 0.18 -15.27 15.72
CA GLY A 53 1.46 -15.35 15.02
C GLY A 53 1.41 -14.74 13.61
N GLU A 54 2.49 -14.85 12.89
CA GLU A 54 2.56 -14.32 11.52
C GLU A 54 1.61 -15.06 10.57
N GLU A 55 1.53 -16.39 10.66
CA GLU A 55 0.69 -17.19 9.79
C GLU A 55 -0.80 -16.88 9.95
N GLY A 56 -1.27 -16.75 11.20
CA GLY A 56 -2.67 -16.36 11.47
C GLY A 56 -2.98 -14.94 11.00
N PHE A 57 -2.05 -13.99 11.16
CA PHE A 57 -2.22 -12.66 10.61
C PHE A 57 -2.29 -12.68 9.06
N ARG A 58 -1.43 -13.45 8.40
CA ARG A 58 -1.45 -13.58 6.93
C ARG A 58 -2.75 -14.20 6.41
N GLU A 59 -3.38 -15.05 7.18
CA GLU A 59 -4.68 -15.62 6.81
C GLU A 59 -5.81 -14.57 6.91
N LEU A 60 -5.79 -13.70 7.93
CA LEU A 60 -6.71 -12.55 8.01
C LEU A 60 -6.49 -11.56 6.86
N GLU A 61 -5.23 -11.23 6.57
CA GLU A 61 -4.86 -10.36 5.45
C GLU A 61 -5.36 -10.93 4.11
N ARG A 62 -5.25 -12.25 3.89
CA ARG A 62 -5.77 -12.92 2.70
C ARG A 62 -7.28 -12.76 2.57
N GLN A 63 -8.03 -12.97 3.65
CA GLN A 63 -9.49 -12.85 3.64
C GLN A 63 -9.94 -11.42 3.31
N VAL A 64 -9.27 -10.41 3.87
CA VAL A 64 -9.53 -9.01 3.54
C VAL A 64 -9.23 -8.71 2.08
N VAL A 65 -8.08 -9.19 1.58
CA VAL A 65 -7.72 -9.00 0.16
C VAL A 65 -8.73 -9.66 -0.77
N GLU A 66 -9.18 -10.89 -0.47
CA GLU A 66 -10.22 -11.58 -1.24
C GLU A 66 -11.53 -10.79 -1.27
N GLU A 67 -11.96 -10.23 -0.14
CA GLU A 67 -13.17 -9.41 -0.10
C GLU A 67 -13.00 -8.12 -0.92
N LEU A 68 -11.89 -7.39 -0.74
CA LEU A 68 -11.63 -6.17 -1.49
C LEU A 68 -11.56 -6.44 -3.01
N ALA A 69 -11.04 -7.59 -3.42
CA ALA A 69 -11.00 -8.01 -4.82
C ALA A 69 -12.38 -8.31 -5.43
N THR A 70 -13.46 -8.37 -4.65
CA THR A 70 -14.82 -8.47 -5.19
C THR A 70 -15.40 -7.14 -5.65
N PHE A 71 -14.81 -6.02 -5.23
CA PHE A 71 -15.22 -4.68 -5.60
C PHE A 71 -14.46 -4.15 -6.82
N HIS A 72 -15.00 -3.09 -7.39
CA HIS A 72 -14.40 -2.30 -8.46
C HIS A 72 -14.34 -0.83 -8.04
N ASP A 73 -13.56 -0.04 -8.75
CA ASP A 73 -13.47 1.41 -8.54
C ASP A 73 -12.94 1.80 -7.14
N LEU A 74 -12.08 0.93 -6.55
CA LEU A 74 -11.39 1.22 -5.29
C LEU A 74 -9.98 1.75 -5.54
N VAL A 75 -9.51 2.53 -4.55
CA VAL A 75 -8.07 2.70 -4.29
C VAL A 75 -7.73 1.91 -3.04
N VAL A 76 -6.80 0.98 -3.14
CA VAL A 76 -6.45 0.08 -2.03
C VAL A 76 -5.01 0.32 -1.59
N SER A 77 -4.82 0.72 -0.33
CA SER A 77 -3.50 0.75 0.32
C SER A 77 -3.23 -0.63 0.93
N LEU A 78 -2.23 -1.34 0.43
CA LEU A 78 -1.92 -2.69 0.88
C LEU A 78 -0.88 -2.70 2.00
N GLY A 79 -1.07 -3.56 2.99
CA GLY A 79 -0.06 -3.91 3.97
C GLY A 79 1.23 -4.39 3.27
N GLY A 80 2.39 -4.02 3.80
CA GLY A 80 3.68 -4.28 3.12
C GLY A 80 4.03 -5.76 2.92
N GLY A 81 3.27 -6.69 3.49
CA GLY A 81 3.44 -8.14 3.30
C GLY A 81 2.39 -8.79 2.41
N ALA A 82 1.33 -8.06 2.06
CA ALA A 82 0.17 -8.63 1.38
C ALA A 82 0.53 -9.34 0.05
N VAL A 83 1.43 -8.74 -0.74
CA VAL A 83 1.81 -9.30 -2.05
C VAL A 83 2.91 -10.37 -1.99
N LEU A 84 3.35 -10.76 -0.78
CA LEU A 84 4.29 -11.88 -0.62
C LEU A 84 3.60 -13.23 -0.87
N ARG A 85 2.26 -13.28 -0.83
CA ARG A 85 1.45 -14.45 -1.14
C ARG A 85 0.92 -14.37 -2.56
N ASP A 86 1.11 -15.44 -3.32
CA ASP A 86 0.66 -15.53 -4.73
C ASP A 86 -0.87 -15.54 -4.87
N ASP A 87 -1.58 -16.09 -3.87
CA ASP A 87 -3.05 -16.08 -3.82
C ASP A 87 -3.61 -14.66 -3.71
N ASN A 88 -3.02 -13.81 -2.85
CA ASN A 88 -3.37 -12.41 -2.75
C ASN A 88 -3.13 -11.66 -4.08
N VAL A 89 -1.96 -11.84 -4.68
CA VAL A 89 -1.63 -11.22 -5.97
C VAL A 89 -2.63 -11.64 -7.04
N SER A 90 -2.94 -12.95 -7.11
CA SER A 90 -3.91 -13.47 -8.05
C SER A 90 -5.30 -12.84 -7.87
N SER A 91 -5.77 -12.68 -6.64
CA SER A 91 -7.05 -12.04 -6.33
C SER A 91 -7.06 -10.57 -6.74
N LEU A 92 -6.00 -9.82 -6.40
CA LEU A 92 -5.89 -8.38 -6.73
C LEU A 92 -5.89 -8.14 -8.24
N LEU A 93 -5.17 -8.95 -9.01
CA LEU A 93 -5.05 -8.81 -10.46
C LEU A 93 -6.34 -9.16 -11.22
N LEU A 94 -7.31 -9.87 -10.60
CA LEU A 94 -8.62 -10.12 -11.23
C LEU A 94 -9.41 -8.83 -11.48
N THR A 95 -9.32 -7.89 -10.56
CA THR A 95 -10.14 -6.66 -10.59
C THR A 95 -9.33 -5.37 -10.50
N GLY A 96 -8.02 -5.46 -10.33
CA GLY A 96 -7.16 -4.30 -10.07
C GLY A 96 -5.85 -4.29 -10.86
N VAL A 97 -5.16 -3.19 -10.75
CA VAL A 97 -3.75 -3.00 -11.12
C VAL A 97 -2.93 -2.77 -9.87
N ILE A 98 -1.68 -3.20 -9.87
CA ILE A 98 -0.75 -3.03 -8.77
C ILE A 98 0.26 -1.93 -9.12
N VAL A 99 0.29 -0.87 -8.31
CA VAL A 99 1.23 0.26 -8.44
C VAL A 99 2.23 0.17 -7.29
N HIS A 100 3.50 0.00 -7.61
CA HIS A 100 4.57 0.00 -6.63
C HIS A 100 5.09 1.42 -6.40
N LEU A 101 5.04 1.88 -5.15
CA LEU A 101 5.64 3.14 -4.70
C LEU A 101 7.07 2.85 -4.21
N ASP A 102 8.05 3.15 -5.05
CA ASP A 102 9.47 2.96 -4.79
C ASP A 102 10.05 4.18 -4.10
N VAL A 103 10.66 3.99 -2.94
CA VAL A 103 11.24 5.07 -2.14
C VAL A 103 12.60 4.64 -1.61
N PRO A 104 13.66 5.46 -1.80
CA PRO A 104 14.97 5.21 -1.21
C PRO A 104 14.87 5.03 0.32
N VAL A 105 15.64 4.10 0.88
CA VAL A 105 15.56 3.75 2.29
C VAL A 105 15.86 4.95 3.21
N GLU A 106 16.73 5.85 2.79
CA GLU A 106 17.10 7.06 3.51
C GLU A 106 15.88 8.00 3.68
N VAL A 107 15.08 8.14 2.62
CA VAL A 107 13.83 8.93 2.64
C VAL A 107 12.76 8.25 3.50
N LEU A 108 12.70 6.90 3.49
CA LEU A 108 11.80 6.16 4.40
C LEU A 108 12.14 6.41 5.86
N VAL A 109 13.43 6.45 6.22
CA VAL A 109 13.90 6.76 7.58
C VAL A 109 13.44 8.15 8.01
N GLU A 110 13.65 9.18 7.17
CA GLU A 110 13.21 10.55 7.45
C GLU A 110 11.70 10.61 7.69
N ARG A 111 10.90 10.06 6.78
CA ARG A 111 9.43 10.08 6.87
C ARG A 111 8.91 9.36 8.11
N LEU A 112 9.53 8.25 8.49
CA LEU A 112 9.12 7.49 9.67
C LEU A 112 9.47 8.19 10.98
N ARG A 113 10.53 8.98 11.01
CA ARG A 113 10.89 9.83 12.16
C ARG A 113 9.94 11.00 12.32
N ASP A 114 9.66 11.72 11.22
CA ASP A 114 8.81 12.90 11.25
C ASP A 114 7.34 12.56 11.50
N GLY A 115 6.89 11.38 11.08
CA GLY A 115 5.51 10.89 11.21
C GLY A 115 5.14 10.32 12.59
N GLY A 116 5.99 10.45 13.62
CA GLY A 116 5.70 9.96 14.97
C GLY A 116 5.67 8.42 15.04
N ALA A 117 6.82 7.81 15.24
CA ALA A 117 6.99 6.34 15.25
C ALA A 117 6.32 5.61 16.44
N ASP A 118 5.63 6.35 17.33
CA ASP A 118 5.15 5.83 18.61
C ASP A 118 4.11 4.69 18.51
N ASP A 119 3.36 4.60 17.40
CA ASP A 119 2.32 3.57 17.21
C ASP A 119 2.74 2.37 16.32
N ARG A 120 4.04 2.26 15.95
CA ARG A 120 4.51 1.20 15.04
C ARG A 120 5.51 0.25 15.70
N PRO A 121 5.06 -0.87 16.28
CA PRO A 121 5.91 -1.82 17.02
C PRO A 121 6.99 -2.49 16.15
N LEU A 122 6.86 -2.46 14.83
CA LEU A 122 7.86 -2.98 13.90
C LEU A 122 9.14 -2.11 13.81
N LEU A 123 9.14 -0.90 14.40
CA LEU A 123 10.28 0.02 14.37
C LEU A 123 11.22 -0.11 15.58
N GLY A 124 11.03 -1.12 16.44
CA GLY A 124 11.93 -1.37 17.58
C GLY A 124 11.41 -0.87 18.93
N GLY A 125 10.20 -0.34 18.98
CA GLY A 125 9.62 0.23 20.21
C GLY A 125 10.22 1.61 20.57
N PRO A 126 9.76 2.24 21.66
CA PRO A 126 10.28 3.51 22.11
C PRO A 126 11.76 3.37 22.49
N GLY A 127 12.65 4.04 21.75
CA GLY A 127 14.09 4.08 22.00
C GLY A 127 15.00 3.44 20.94
N GLY A 128 14.48 2.96 19.82
CA GLY A 128 15.30 2.47 18.71
C GLY A 128 16.14 3.59 18.07
N THR A 129 17.39 3.27 17.68
CA THR A 129 18.27 4.22 16.99
C THR A 129 17.93 4.32 15.51
N GLU A 130 18.34 5.44 14.88
CA GLU A 130 18.21 5.61 13.42
C GLU A 130 18.94 4.51 12.65
N GLU A 131 20.12 4.10 13.13
CA GLU A 131 20.91 3.04 12.52
C GLU A 131 20.17 1.70 12.56
N GLU A 132 19.50 1.38 13.66
CA GLU A 132 18.68 0.17 13.79
C GLU A 132 17.48 0.20 12.85
N LEU A 133 16.82 1.36 12.72
CA LEU A 133 15.71 1.54 11.77
C LEU A 133 16.20 1.38 10.33
N LEU A 134 17.30 2.02 9.97
CA LEU A 134 17.91 1.95 8.65
C LEU A 134 18.27 0.50 8.27
N GLU A 135 18.94 -0.23 9.17
CA GLU A 135 19.34 -1.62 8.92
C GLU A 135 18.10 -2.52 8.76
N ARG A 136 17.08 -2.31 9.56
CA ARG A 136 15.82 -3.05 9.48
C ARG A 136 15.07 -2.79 8.17
N LEU A 137 14.99 -1.54 7.73
CA LEU A 137 14.39 -1.18 6.45
C LEU A 137 15.19 -1.76 5.28
N ARG A 138 16.53 -1.71 5.33
CA ARG A 138 17.40 -2.33 4.32
C ARG A 138 17.20 -3.84 4.23
N SER A 139 17.17 -4.51 5.38
CA SER A 139 16.95 -5.95 5.45
C SER A 139 15.58 -6.34 4.90
N THR A 140 14.53 -5.62 5.30
CA THR A 140 13.17 -5.85 4.80
C THR A 140 13.06 -5.55 3.30
N GLY A 141 13.67 -4.47 2.83
CA GLY A 141 13.70 -4.08 1.41
C GLY A 141 14.35 -5.15 0.54
N LYS A 142 15.50 -5.69 0.95
CA LYS A 142 16.17 -6.79 0.21
C LYS A 142 15.25 -7.97 -0.08
N THR A 143 14.32 -8.25 0.84
CA THR A 143 13.38 -9.38 0.71
C THR A 143 12.14 -9.01 -0.09
N ARG A 144 11.63 -7.78 0.09
CA ARG A 144 10.32 -7.38 -0.43
C ARG A 144 10.37 -6.62 -1.76
N ASP A 145 11.37 -5.76 -1.99
CA ASP A 145 11.49 -4.97 -3.21
C ASP A 145 11.50 -5.80 -4.51
N PRO A 146 12.22 -6.94 -4.58
CA PRO A 146 12.14 -7.80 -5.76
C PRO A 146 10.70 -8.25 -6.06
N ARG A 147 9.95 -8.59 -5.00
CA ARG A 147 8.56 -9.03 -5.13
C ARG A 147 7.63 -7.89 -5.52
N TYR A 148 7.79 -6.70 -4.94
CA TYR A 148 6.99 -5.54 -5.34
C TYR A 148 7.17 -5.24 -6.84
N ARG A 149 8.41 -5.23 -7.33
CA ARG A 149 8.73 -4.99 -8.76
C ARG A 149 8.22 -6.09 -9.68
N GLU A 150 8.23 -7.35 -9.22
CA GLU A 150 7.76 -8.50 -9.98
C GLU A 150 6.25 -8.45 -10.23
N VAL A 151 5.46 -8.06 -9.21
CA VAL A 151 4.00 -8.12 -9.28
C VAL A 151 3.35 -6.82 -9.75
N ALA A 152 4.11 -5.72 -9.78
CA ALA A 152 3.57 -4.41 -10.13
C ALA A 152 3.38 -4.24 -11.64
N ASP A 153 2.23 -3.69 -12.03
CA ASP A 153 1.99 -3.21 -13.40
C ASP A 153 2.86 -1.98 -13.72
N VAL A 154 3.17 -1.18 -12.69
CA VAL A 154 4.06 -0.02 -12.79
C VAL A 154 4.78 0.23 -11.45
N THR A 155 6.01 0.74 -11.54
CA THR A 155 6.77 1.26 -10.40
C THR A 155 6.93 2.76 -10.55
N MET A 156 6.53 3.51 -9.52
CA MET A 156 6.61 4.97 -9.43
C MET A 156 7.69 5.38 -8.45
N ASP A 157 8.52 6.36 -8.81
CA ASP A 157 9.35 7.04 -7.82
C ASP A 157 8.45 7.85 -6.88
N ALA A 158 8.38 7.42 -5.63
CA ALA A 158 7.58 8.06 -4.60
C ALA A 158 8.44 8.79 -3.55
N SER A 159 9.65 9.19 -3.91
CA SER A 159 10.55 9.98 -3.04
C SER A 159 10.09 11.42 -2.86
N GLY A 160 9.35 11.96 -3.81
CA GLY A 160 8.81 13.32 -3.80
C GLY A 160 7.55 13.52 -2.95
N PRO A 161 6.89 14.70 -3.10
CA PRO A 161 5.62 15.01 -2.43
C PRO A 161 4.50 14.05 -2.86
N ALA A 162 3.62 13.68 -1.93
CA ALA A 162 2.52 12.74 -2.19
C ALA A 162 1.55 13.23 -3.30
N ASP A 163 1.33 14.55 -3.38
CA ASP A 163 0.52 15.15 -4.45
C ASP A 163 1.08 14.86 -5.84
N GLN A 164 2.41 15.00 -6.02
CA GLN A 164 3.07 14.70 -7.29
C GLN A 164 2.99 13.21 -7.61
N VAL A 165 3.20 12.35 -6.62
CA VAL A 165 3.08 10.90 -6.80
C VAL A 165 1.65 10.52 -7.24
N ALA A 166 0.63 11.13 -6.62
CA ALA A 166 -0.76 10.90 -7.02
C ALA A 166 -1.02 11.37 -8.46
N GLU A 167 -0.45 12.51 -8.89
CA GLU A 167 -0.52 13.00 -10.28
C GLU A 167 0.12 12.01 -11.26
N ASP A 168 1.31 11.50 -10.93
CA ASP A 168 2.02 10.54 -11.77
C ASP A 168 1.25 9.23 -11.92
N VAL A 169 0.61 8.75 -10.83
CA VAL A 169 -0.27 7.56 -10.87
C VAL A 169 -1.49 7.82 -11.76
N ILE A 170 -2.13 8.99 -11.64
CA ILE A 170 -3.27 9.37 -12.48
C ILE A 170 -2.84 9.46 -13.96
N ALA A 171 -1.71 10.11 -14.24
CA ALA A 171 -1.19 10.24 -15.59
C ALA A 171 -0.92 8.87 -16.24
N TRP A 172 -0.35 7.93 -15.46
CA TRP A 172 -0.19 6.55 -15.92
C TRP A 172 -1.54 5.85 -16.14
N ALA A 173 -2.49 6.00 -15.20
CA ALA A 173 -3.81 5.39 -15.28
C ALA A 173 -4.61 5.89 -16.49
N LEU A 174 -4.49 7.18 -16.84
CA LEU A 174 -5.08 7.78 -18.05
C LEU A 174 -4.57 7.14 -19.35
N ALA A 175 -3.34 6.65 -19.36
CA ALA A 175 -2.76 5.97 -20.52
C ALA A 175 -3.21 4.51 -20.65
N GLN A 176 -3.89 3.95 -19.63
CA GLN A 176 -4.46 2.61 -19.64
C GLN A 176 -5.92 2.65 -20.08
N THR A 177 -6.37 1.63 -20.79
CA THR A 177 -7.72 1.62 -21.39
C THR A 177 -8.84 1.23 -20.42
N ASP A 178 -8.51 0.63 -19.27
CA ASP A 178 -9.46 -0.01 -18.36
C ASP A 178 -9.28 0.34 -16.88
N VAL A 179 -8.33 1.23 -16.56
CA VAL A 179 -8.06 1.63 -15.16
C VAL A 179 -9.00 2.73 -14.70
N LEU A 180 -9.31 3.69 -15.55
CA LEU A 180 -10.25 4.77 -15.25
C LEU A 180 -11.53 4.65 -16.10
N THR A 181 -12.65 5.09 -15.52
CA THR A 181 -13.90 5.27 -16.25
C THR A 181 -13.85 6.50 -17.17
N PRO A 182 -14.70 6.62 -18.21
CA PRO A 182 -14.80 7.83 -19.00
C PRO A 182 -15.10 9.10 -18.16
N SER A 183 -15.91 8.97 -17.11
CA SER A 183 -16.23 10.08 -16.21
C SER A 183 -15.02 10.56 -15.40
N GLU A 184 -14.19 9.60 -14.93
CA GLU A 184 -12.94 9.94 -14.21
C GLU A 184 -11.91 10.58 -15.15
N HIS A 185 -11.84 10.13 -16.42
CA HIS A 185 -11.03 10.81 -17.44
C HIS A 185 -11.41 12.28 -17.61
N GLU A 186 -12.70 12.59 -17.70
CA GLU A 186 -13.19 13.97 -17.82
C GLU A 186 -12.87 14.79 -16.54
N GLN A 187 -13.04 14.19 -15.36
CA GLN A 187 -12.82 14.83 -14.07
C GLN A 187 -11.37 15.27 -13.86
N VAL A 188 -10.38 14.44 -14.22
CA VAL A 188 -8.95 14.73 -13.97
C VAL A 188 -8.30 15.53 -15.09
N MET A 189 -8.99 15.72 -16.23
CA MET A 189 -8.53 16.56 -17.36
C MET A 189 -9.03 18.02 -17.28
N THR A 190 -9.88 18.34 -16.29
CA THR A 190 -10.47 19.68 -16.08
C THR A 190 -9.75 20.45 -14.99
#